data_0c01e4480a59bea26e8781a51cd31d92
#
_entry.id   0c01e4480a59bea26e8781a51cd31d92
#
_cell.length_a   1.000
_cell.length_b   1.000
_cell.length_c   1.000
_cell.angle_alpha   90.00
_cell.angle_beta   90.00
_cell.angle_gamma   90.00
#
_symmetry.space_group_name_H-M   'P 1'
#
loop_
_entity.id
_entity.type
_entity.pdbx_description
1 polymer ?
#
loop_
_entity_poly.entity_id
_entity_poly.type
_entity_poly.pdbx_seq_one_letter_code
_entity_poly.pdbx_strand_id
1 'polypeptide(L)'
;MKNIEIFEQEILVKDSLCGPTPKSRLEVEPNLRLYVKVTDSCNAKCAFCANGTCKDFGNVDLAQLEFVIRYLKENNRLHSIALTGGEPMINPDKVNDMLNLIWSVDENIEVQISTNGLNLREIASFDNPNRLESIHISRHHYDDAKNIEIFGTDTIASTDDIMFLQDALSNKKIININTLVMKDYIEDLDGIKKMLDYVGETGVYKNGFVSLMKCNDFSKEHFINFNDIFNNLDDNFLLSNRFFAGEYCECIDGIYASKYAKLVEFYARMVKDCSCPYTTQLVYTSDNKVTAGFGKKVLLKDIPRK
;
A
#
# COMPACT_ATOMS: atom_id res chain seq x y z
N MET A 1 -4.11 21.50 -10.55
CA MET A 1 -3.76 20.48 -11.57
C MET A 1 -2.65 21.04 -12.44
N LYS A 2 -1.65 20.22 -12.74
CA LYS A 2 -0.47 20.66 -13.49
C LYS A 2 -0.10 19.58 -14.51
N ASN A 3 0.16 19.98 -15.76
CA ASN A 3 0.84 19.11 -16.69
C ASN A 3 2.32 19.10 -16.35
N ILE A 4 2.89 17.91 -16.25
CA ILE A 4 4.32 17.73 -16.07
C ILE A 4 4.84 16.76 -17.13
N GLU A 5 6.11 16.91 -17.46
CA GLU A 5 6.80 15.99 -18.35
C GLU A 5 7.57 14.95 -17.54
N ILE A 6 7.40 13.67 -17.91
CA ILE A 6 8.16 12.54 -17.37
C ILE A 6 8.56 11.65 -18.54
N PHE A 7 9.86 11.41 -18.74
CA PHE A 7 10.40 10.64 -19.86
C PHE A 7 9.86 11.12 -21.20
N GLU A 8 9.90 12.44 -21.43
CA GLU A 8 9.40 13.08 -22.67
C GLU A 8 7.89 12.86 -22.93
N GLN A 9 7.13 12.45 -21.91
CA GLN A 9 5.70 12.24 -21.97
C GLN A 9 4.97 13.24 -21.07
N GLU A 10 4.01 13.98 -21.63
CA GLU A 10 3.11 14.79 -20.82
C GLU A 10 2.13 13.92 -20.04
N ILE A 11 2.04 14.16 -18.74
CA ILE A 11 1.04 13.60 -17.85
C ILE A 11 0.36 14.69 -17.02
N LEU A 12 -0.92 14.52 -16.78
CA LEU A 12 -1.69 15.42 -15.93
C LEU A 12 -1.60 14.90 -14.49
N VAL A 13 -0.98 15.68 -13.62
CA VAL A 13 -0.79 15.36 -12.21
C VAL A 13 -1.70 16.21 -11.34
N LYS A 14 -2.21 15.61 -10.30
CA LYS A 14 -2.99 16.30 -9.27
C LYS A 14 -2.05 16.96 -8.28
N ASP A 15 -2.39 18.18 -7.84
CA ASP A 15 -1.62 18.90 -6.82
C ASP A 15 -1.71 18.25 -5.43
N SER A 16 -2.62 17.29 -5.26
CA SER A 16 -2.76 16.50 -4.05
C SER A 16 -2.78 15.02 -4.37
N LEU A 17 -2.06 14.22 -3.58
CA LEU A 17 -2.19 12.78 -3.61
C LEU A 17 -3.59 12.38 -3.13
N CYS A 18 -4.19 11.33 -3.70
CA CYS A 18 -5.34 10.68 -3.09
C CYS A 18 -4.84 9.95 -1.84
N GLY A 19 -5.48 10.21 -0.72
CA GLY A 19 -5.12 9.63 0.57
C GLY A 19 -4.66 10.66 1.61
N PRO A 20 -4.48 10.26 2.85
CA PRO A 20 -4.15 11.14 3.94
C PRO A 20 -2.72 11.67 3.78
N THR A 21 -2.63 12.81 3.14
CA THR A 21 -1.36 13.52 2.95
C THR A 21 -1.31 14.69 3.91
N PRO A 22 -0.22 14.90 4.64
CA PRO A 22 -0.03 16.11 5.43
C PRO A 22 -0.25 17.36 4.57
N LYS A 23 -0.89 18.40 5.11
CA LYS A 23 -1.11 19.67 4.39
C LYS A 23 0.18 20.21 3.75
N SER A 24 1.32 20.04 4.41
CA SER A 24 2.64 20.42 3.89
C SER A 24 3.04 19.71 2.58
N ARG A 25 2.45 18.55 2.29
CA ARG A 25 2.66 17.85 1.01
C ARG A 25 1.70 18.30 -0.09
N LEU A 26 0.60 18.97 0.27
CA LEU A 26 -0.33 19.57 -0.69
C LEU A 26 0.19 20.89 -1.26
N GLU A 27 1.11 21.56 -0.53
CA GLU A 27 1.67 22.86 -0.87
C GLU A 27 3.00 22.74 -1.66
N VAL A 28 3.60 21.54 -1.69
CA VAL A 28 4.84 21.26 -2.42
C VAL A 28 4.54 20.90 -3.87
N GLU A 29 5.47 21.16 -4.78
CA GLU A 29 5.39 20.74 -6.19
C GLU A 29 4.97 19.27 -6.34
N PRO A 30 4.27 18.87 -7.43
CA PRO A 30 3.71 17.55 -7.57
C PRO A 30 4.78 16.47 -7.45
N ASN A 31 4.91 15.92 -6.25
CA ASN A 31 5.79 14.81 -5.93
C ASN A 31 5.03 13.51 -6.11
N LEU A 32 5.53 12.63 -6.93
CA LEU A 32 4.92 11.35 -7.24
C LEU A 32 5.49 10.26 -6.34
N ARG A 33 4.62 9.32 -5.95
CA ARG A 33 5.04 8.05 -5.38
C ARG A 33 5.37 7.09 -6.51
N LEU A 34 6.50 6.38 -6.41
CA LEU A 34 6.84 5.27 -7.30
C LEU A 34 6.46 3.95 -6.63
N TYR A 35 5.49 3.23 -7.20
CA TYR A 35 5.26 1.84 -6.84
C TYR A 35 6.18 0.96 -7.66
N VAL A 36 6.94 0.09 -7.01
CA VAL A 36 7.81 -0.90 -7.66
C VAL A 36 7.16 -2.28 -7.47
N LYS A 37 6.72 -2.88 -8.59
CA LYS A 37 6.27 -4.27 -8.59
C LYS A 37 7.48 -5.19 -8.61
N VAL A 38 7.91 -5.63 -7.43
CA VAL A 38 9.09 -6.51 -7.26
C VAL A 38 8.95 -7.79 -8.10
N THR A 39 7.73 -8.32 -8.15
CA THR A 39 7.34 -9.49 -8.94
C THR A 39 5.83 -9.48 -9.18
N ASP A 40 5.36 -10.18 -10.20
CA ASP A 40 3.94 -10.46 -10.40
C ASP A 40 3.49 -11.78 -9.74
N SER A 41 4.44 -12.59 -9.24
CA SER A 41 4.14 -13.83 -8.51
C SER A 41 3.56 -13.54 -7.14
N CYS A 42 2.65 -14.41 -6.70
CA CYS A 42 2.06 -14.37 -5.36
C CYS A 42 1.83 -15.79 -4.84
N ASN A 43 2.07 -16.02 -3.56
CA ASN A 43 1.73 -17.25 -2.86
C ASN A 43 0.23 -17.37 -2.57
N ALA A 44 -0.50 -16.25 -2.53
CA ALA A 44 -1.92 -16.18 -2.21
C ALA A 44 -2.82 -16.24 -3.47
N LYS A 45 -4.10 -16.59 -3.25
CA LYS A 45 -5.13 -16.73 -4.29
C LYS A 45 -6.40 -15.95 -3.90
N CYS A 46 -6.24 -14.74 -3.38
CA CYS A 46 -7.34 -13.92 -2.92
C CYS A 46 -8.39 -13.69 -4.01
N ALA A 47 -9.65 -14.01 -3.73
CA ALA A 47 -10.74 -13.86 -4.69
C ALA A 47 -10.99 -12.40 -5.11
N PHE A 48 -10.65 -11.43 -4.25
CA PHE A 48 -10.78 -9.99 -4.49
C PHE A 48 -9.59 -9.36 -5.23
N CYS A 49 -8.51 -10.12 -5.52
CA CYS A 49 -7.27 -9.56 -6.03
C CYS A 49 -7.46 -8.86 -7.38
N ALA A 50 -7.05 -7.61 -7.47
CA ALA A 50 -7.09 -6.82 -8.70
C ALA A 50 -6.03 -7.25 -9.73
N ASN A 51 -4.93 -7.87 -9.28
CA ASN A 51 -3.87 -8.38 -10.17
C ASN A 51 -4.22 -9.73 -10.80
N GLY A 52 -5.28 -10.40 -10.32
CA GLY A 52 -5.64 -11.74 -10.74
C GLY A 52 -4.55 -12.79 -10.39
N THR A 53 -4.67 -13.98 -10.95
CA THR A 53 -3.61 -15.01 -10.85
C THR A 53 -2.54 -14.72 -11.90
N CYS A 54 -1.66 -13.79 -11.64
CA CYS A 54 -0.56 -13.50 -12.57
C CYS A 54 0.49 -14.62 -12.49
N LYS A 55 0.87 -15.15 -13.66
CA LYS A 55 1.82 -16.26 -13.76
C LYS A 55 3.19 -15.84 -14.25
N ASP A 56 3.35 -14.56 -14.64
CA ASP A 56 4.63 -14.05 -15.12
C ASP A 56 5.52 -13.64 -13.94
N PHE A 57 6.66 -14.28 -13.88
CA PHE A 57 7.69 -14.06 -12.87
C PHE A 57 8.59 -12.87 -13.23
N GLY A 58 8.07 -11.78 -13.73
CA GLY A 58 8.88 -10.62 -14.10
C GLY A 58 10.04 -10.42 -13.12
N ASN A 59 11.19 -10.05 -13.64
CA ASN A 59 12.38 -9.83 -12.84
C ASN A 59 12.83 -8.39 -12.97
N VAL A 60 12.69 -7.60 -11.91
CA VAL A 60 13.15 -6.22 -11.87
C VAL A 60 14.67 -6.17 -12.09
N ASP A 61 15.09 -5.44 -13.13
CA ASP A 61 16.48 -5.10 -13.40
C ASP A 61 16.89 -3.91 -12.50
N LEU A 62 17.83 -4.15 -11.60
CA LEU A 62 18.24 -3.16 -10.60
C LEU A 62 18.90 -1.92 -11.24
N ALA A 63 19.66 -2.11 -12.33
CA ALA A 63 20.32 -0.99 -13.02
C ALA A 63 19.28 -0.09 -13.71
N GLN A 64 18.24 -0.68 -14.29
CA GLN A 64 17.14 0.08 -14.87
C GLN A 64 16.28 0.78 -13.81
N LEU A 65 16.03 0.12 -12.67
CA LEU A 65 15.35 0.74 -11.53
C LEU A 65 16.15 1.93 -11.00
N GLU A 66 17.47 1.78 -10.85
CA GLU A 66 18.36 2.87 -10.44
C GLU A 66 18.26 4.08 -11.38
N PHE A 67 18.29 3.84 -12.68
CA PHE A 67 18.14 4.90 -13.68
C PHE A 67 16.82 5.67 -13.48
N VAL A 68 15.72 4.96 -13.30
CA VAL A 68 14.40 5.58 -13.09
C VAL A 68 14.36 6.41 -11.80
N ILE A 69 14.91 5.87 -10.70
CA ILE A 69 14.95 6.58 -9.42
C ILE A 69 15.78 7.85 -9.53
N ARG A 70 16.97 7.79 -10.12
CA ARG A 70 17.84 8.96 -10.34
C ARG A 70 17.14 10.01 -11.18
N TYR A 71 16.58 9.60 -12.33
CA TYR A 71 15.83 10.52 -13.20
C TYR A 71 14.71 11.25 -12.44
N LEU A 72 13.90 10.53 -11.67
CA LEU A 72 12.80 11.13 -10.92
C LEU A 72 13.29 12.05 -9.79
N LYS A 73 14.40 11.73 -9.15
CA LYS A 73 15.02 12.58 -8.11
C LYS A 73 15.61 13.87 -8.70
N GLU A 74 16.41 13.76 -9.76
CA GLU A 74 17.03 14.88 -10.46
C GLU A 74 16.00 15.87 -10.99
N ASN A 75 14.83 15.38 -11.41
CA ASN A 75 13.73 16.21 -11.87
C ASN A 75 12.75 16.64 -10.76
N ASN A 76 13.09 16.40 -9.48
CA ASN A 76 12.25 16.71 -8.32
C ASN A 76 10.82 16.16 -8.43
N ARG A 77 10.70 14.88 -8.86
CA ARG A 77 9.40 14.19 -9.06
C ARG A 77 9.14 13.10 -8.05
N LEU A 78 10.18 12.54 -7.43
CA LEU A 78 10.05 11.42 -6.51
C LEU A 78 9.87 11.91 -5.07
N HIS A 79 8.76 11.49 -4.48
CA HIS A 79 8.49 11.70 -3.06
C HIS A 79 8.85 10.47 -2.22
N SER A 80 8.32 9.31 -2.60
CA SER A 80 8.50 8.07 -1.86
C SER A 80 8.41 6.87 -2.79
N ILE A 81 8.89 5.71 -2.32
CA ILE A 81 8.82 4.45 -3.04
C ILE A 81 8.00 3.44 -2.22
N ALA A 82 7.14 2.68 -2.89
CA ALA A 82 6.41 1.58 -2.29
C ALA A 82 6.77 0.27 -3.01
N LEU A 83 7.42 -0.66 -2.32
CA LEU A 83 7.67 -2.00 -2.81
C LEU A 83 6.40 -2.84 -2.66
N THR A 84 5.95 -3.42 -3.76
CA THR A 84 4.70 -4.17 -3.87
C THR A 84 4.81 -5.21 -5.00
N GLY A 85 3.69 -5.72 -5.50
CA GLY A 85 3.64 -6.62 -6.65
C GLY A 85 2.54 -7.64 -6.50
N GLY A 86 2.82 -8.91 -6.84
CA GLY A 86 2.05 -10.04 -6.33
C GLY A 86 2.30 -10.14 -4.83
N GLU A 87 3.44 -10.71 -4.44
CA GLU A 87 3.95 -10.67 -3.08
C GLU A 87 5.47 -10.37 -3.13
N PRO A 88 5.92 -9.20 -2.65
CA PRO A 88 7.33 -8.84 -2.73
C PRO A 88 8.24 -9.77 -1.91
N MET A 89 7.74 -10.29 -0.78
CA MET A 89 8.50 -11.14 0.13
C MET A 89 8.63 -12.60 -0.35
N ILE A 90 8.26 -12.93 -1.59
CA ILE A 90 8.66 -14.20 -2.21
C ILE A 90 10.18 -14.32 -2.30
N ASN A 91 10.86 -13.20 -2.50
CA ASN A 91 12.33 -13.12 -2.52
C ASN A 91 12.79 -11.97 -1.60
N PRO A 92 12.99 -12.25 -0.29
CA PRO A 92 13.44 -11.24 0.68
C PRO A 92 14.80 -10.63 0.33
N ASP A 93 15.77 -11.43 -0.14
CA ASP A 93 17.09 -10.95 -0.51
C ASP A 93 17.00 -9.86 -1.60
N LYS A 94 16.16 -10.09 -2.61
CA LYS A 94 15.93 -9.10 -3.66
C LYS A 94 15.30 -7.82 -3.13
N VAL A 95 14.39 -7.92 -2.17
CA VAL A 95 13.80 -6.74 -1.51
C VAL A 95 14.89 -5.98 -0.77
N ASN A 96 15.76 -6.67 -0.02
CA ASN A 96 16.89 -6.04 0.68
C ASN A 96 17.86 -5.35 -0.30
N ASP A 97 18.20 -6.01 -1.42
CA ASP A 97 19.03 -5.41 -2.49
C ASP A 97 18.40 -4.15 -3.07
N MET A 98 17.08 -4.16 -3.31
CA MET A 98 16.35 -2.98 -3.76
C MET A 98 16.36 -1.84 -2.73
N LEU A 99 16.20 -2.14 -1.46
CA LEU A 99 16.29 -1.15 -0.38
C LEU A 99 17.69 -0.50 -0.34
N ASN A 100 18.74 -1.32 -0.42
CA ASN A 100 20.12 -0.83 -0.45
C ASN A 100 20.37 0.06 -1.68
N LEU A 101 19.88 -0.36 -2.85
CA LEU A 101 19.97 0.44 -4.07
C LEU A 101 19.27 1.79 -3.91
N ILE A 102 18.02 1.80 -3.45
CA ILE A 102 17.22 3.02 -3.27
C ILE A 102 17.95 4.02 -2.37
N TRP A 103 18.42 3.55 -1.22
CA TRP A 103 19.12 4.40 -0.26
C TRP A 103 20.54 4.77 -0.65
N SER A 104 21.16 4.04 -1.59
CA SER A 104 22.43 4.45 -2.21
C SER A 104 22.25 5.63 -3.17
N VAL A 105 21.06 5.77 -3.77
CA VAL A 105 20.74 6.93 -4.63
C VAL A 105 20.45 8.17 -3.79
N ASP A 106 19.62 8.05 -2.77
CA ASP A 106 19.37 9.12 -1.79
C ASP A 106 18.85 8.47 -0.49
N GLU A 107 19.61 8.69 0.58
CA GLU A 107 19.30 8.13 1.90
C GLU A 107 17.98 8.64 2.50
N ASN A 108 17.44 9.76 2.02
CA ASN A 108 16.22 10.37 2.53
C ASN A 108 14.96 9.88 1.78
N ILE A 109 15.07 8.97 0.83
CA ILE A 109 13.88 8.41 0.18
C ILE A 109 13.10 7.57 1.20
N GLU A 110 11.85 7.98 1.42
CA GLU A 110 10.90 7.22 2.22
C GLU A 110 10.49 5.94 1.49
N VAL A 111 10.68 4.78 2.11
CA VAL A 111 10.36 3.49 1.49
C VAL A 111 9.35 2.71 2.33
N GLN A 112 8.31 2.23 1.67
CA GLN A 112 7.25 1.41 2.22
C GLN A 112 7.30 0.01 1.61
N ILE A 113 7.01 -1.03 2.39
CA ILE A 113 6.75 -2.40 1.90
C ILE A 113 5.27 -2.72 2.12
N SER A 114 4.62 -3.30 1.09
CA SER A 114 3.25 -3.84 1.21
C SER A 114 3.27 -5.34 0.95
N THR A 115 2.93 -6.15 1.94
CA THR A 115 3.05 -7.61 1.95
C THR A 115 1.82 -8.30 2.54
N ASN A 116 1.55 -9.54 2.13
CA ASN A 116 0.59 -10.42 2.81
C ASN A 116 1.22 -11.13 4.02
N GLY A 117 2.53 -10.91 4.25
CA GLY A 117 3.28 -11.43 5.36
C GLY A 117 4.00 -12.76 5.13
N LEU A 118 4.07 -13.22 3.88
CA LEU A 118 5.01 -14.30 3.54
C LEU A 118 6.42 -13.87 3.96
N ASN A 119 7.15 -14.76 4.61
CA ASN A 119 8.52 -14.51 5.07
C ASN A 119 8.67 -13.21 5.90
N LEU A 120 7.64 -12.84 6.66
CA LEU A 120 7.59 -11.55 7.38
C LEU A 120 8.78 -11.36 8.32
N ARG A 121 9.24 -12.43 8.98
CA ARG A 121 10.36 -12.40 9.94
C ARG A 121 11.68 -12.01 9.29
N GLU A 122 11.86 -12.29 7.99
CA GLU A 122 13.09 -11.96 7.26
C GLU A 122 13.33 -10.44 7.17
N ILE A 123 12.27 -9.62 7.29
CA ILE A 123 12.42 -8.16 7.30
C ILE A 123 13.32 -7.70 8.47
N ALA A 124 13.29 -8.41 9.61
CA ALA A 124 14.14 -8.08 10.74
C ALA A 124 15.65 -8.31 10.46
N SER A 125 15.96 -9.12 9.45
CA SER A 125 17.33 -9.47 9.03
C SER A 125 17.86 -8.57 7.90
N PHE A 126 17.07 -7.63 7.40
CA PHE A 126 17.54 -6.69 6.38
C PHE A 126 18.66 -5.79 6.93
N ASP A 127 19.52 -5.28 6.04
CA ASP A 127 20.66 -4.45 6.44
C ASP A 127 20.23 -3.20 7.24
N ASN A 128 19.09 -2.60 6.87
CA ASN A 128 18.60 -1.37 7.48
C ASN A 128 17.07 -1.38 7.71
N PRO A 129 16.50 -2.33 8.46
CA PRO A 129 15.05 -2.50 8.54
C PRO A 129 14.35 -1.31 9.23
N ASN A 130 15.03 -0.63 10.14
CA ASN A 130 14.50 0.53 10.87
C ASN A 130 14.50 1.84 10.06
N ARG A 131 15.05 1.84 8.84
CA ARG A 131 14.96 2.97 7.88
C ARG A 131 13.67 2.95 7.07
N LEU A 132 12.96 1.85 7.06
CA LEU A 132 11.64 1.79 6.41
C LEU A 132 10.72 2.86 7.02
N GLU A 133 10.00 3.58 6.17
CA GLU A 133 8.93 4.48 6.60
C GLU A 133 7.78 3.69 7.19
N SER A 134 7.40 2.61 6.49
CA SER A 134 6.31 1.76 6.95
C SER A 134 6.33 0.36 6.32
N ILE A 135 5.79 -0.59 7.06
CA ILE A 135 5.52 -1.97 6.63
C ILE A 135 4.02 -2.17 6.72
N HIS A 136 3.36 -2.33 5.58
CA HIS A 136 1.92 -2.56 5.49
C HIS A 136 1.65 -4.05 5.34
N ILE A 137 1.19 -4.68 6.41
CA ILE A 137 0.83 -6.09 6.45
C ILE A 137 -0.65 -6.21 6.09
N SER A 138 -0.96 -6.93 5.03
CA SER A 138 -2.33 -7.26 4.68
C SER A 138 -2.85 -8.33 5.62
N ARG A 139 -3.85 -7.98 6.43
CA ARG A 139 -4.57 -8.91 7.30
C ARG A 139 -6.03 -8.51 7.33
N HIS A 140 -6.90 -9.43 6.91
CA HIS A 140 -8.29 -9.09 6.61
C HIS A 140 -9.28 -9.67 7.63
N HIS A 141 -8.78 -10.37 8.64
CA HIS A 141 -9.57 -10.88 9.75
C HIS A 141 -8.72 -11.03 11.02
N TYR A 142 -9.32 -10.89 12.20
CA TYR A 142 -8.66 -11.10 13.50
C TYR A 142 -8.40 -12.58 13.79
N ASP A 143 -9.21 -13.49 13.24
CA ASP A 143 -9.04 -14.93 13.34
C ASP A 143 -8.10 -15.44 12.24
N ASP A 144 -7.07 -16.21 12.62
CA ASP A 144 -6.06 -16.75 11.69
C ASP A 144 -6.67 -17.71 10.68
N ALA A 145 -7.63 -18.56 11.08
CA ALA A 145 -8.26 -19.51 10.17
C ALA A 145 -9.09 -18.79 9.08
N LYS A 146 -9.83 -17.75 9.48
CA LYS A 146 -10.56 -16.90 8.54
C LYS A 146 -9.62 -16.14 7.60
N ASN A 147 -8.49 -15.68 8.12
CA ASN A 147 -7.50 -14.99 7.31
C ASN A 147 -6.88 -15.93 6.27
N ILE A 148 -6.57 -17.18 6.63
CA ILE A 148 -6.12 -18.24 5.72
C ILE A 148 -7.17 -18.50 4.62
N GLU A 149 -8.45 -18.59 4.98
CA GLU A 149 -9.56 -18.74 4.02
C GLU A 149 -9.57 -17.58 3.00
N ILE A 150 -9.46 -16.34 3.47
CA ILE A 150 -9.47 -15.13 2.63
C ILE A 150 -8.31 -15.09 1.64
N PHE A 151 -7.12 -15.47 2.08
CA PHE A 151 -5.93 -15.50 1.23
C PHE A 151 -5.82 -16.77 0.37
N GLY A 152 -6.55 -17.83 0.71
CA GLY A 152 -6.48 -19.11 0.03
C GLY A 152 -5.11 -19.80 0.18
N THR A 153 -4.40 -19.53 1.26
CA THR A 153 -3.10 -20.11 1.63
C THR A 153 -2.83 -19.92 3.12
N ASP A 154 -2.07 -20.82 3.71
CA ASP A 154 -1.57 -20.75 5.09
C ASP A 154 -0.20 -20.07 5.21
N THR A 155 0.45 -19.77 4.09
CA THR A 155 1.76 -19.11 4.03
C THR A 155 1.63 -17.58 4.02
N ILE A 156 0.95 -17.04 5.04
CA ILE A 156 0.73 -15.60 5.30
C ILE A 156 1.19 -15.28 6.72
N ALA A 157 1.21 -13.99 7.08
CA ALA A 157 1.56 -13.60 8.45
C ALA A 157 0.61 -14.22 9.47
N SER A 158 1.16 -15.01 10.39
CA SER A 158 0.49 -15.38 11.63
C SER A 158 0.53 -14.22 12.64
N THR A 159 -0.27 -14.32 13.69
CA THR A 159 -0.18 -13.39 14.83
C THR A 159 1.22 -13.38 15.43
N ASP A 160 1.85 -14.56 15.60
CA ASP A 160 3.19 -14.69 16.14
C ASP A 160 4.27 -14.04 15.25
N ASP A 161 4.11 -14.06 13.92
CA ASP A 161 5.05 -13.40 13.00
C ASP A 161 4.96 -11.87 13.13
N ILE A 162 3.75 -11.34 13.29
CA ILE A 162 3.53 -9.90 13.49
C ILE A 162 4.14 -9.46 14.82
N MET A 163 3.89 -10.20 15.90
CA MET A 163 4.45 -9.90 17.21
C MET A 163 5.98 -10.01 17.22
N PHE A 164 6.55 -11.04 16.56
CA PHE A 164 7.99 -11.17 16.39
C PHE A 164 8.59 -9.93 15.72
N LEU A 165 8.03 -9.52 14.58
CA LEU A 165 8.54 -8.34 13.86
C LEU A 165 8.37 -7.07 14.69
N GLN A 166 7.24 -6.92 15.40
CA GLN A 166 6.99 -5.81 16.30
C GLN A 166 8.05 -5.74 17.42
N ASP A 167 8.51 -6.87 17.94
CA ASP A 167 9.54 -6.92 18.98
C ASP A 167 10.95 -6.71 18.42
N ALA A 168 11.24 -7.20 17.23
CA ALA A 168 12.55 -7.13 16.61
C ALA A 168 12.91 -5.71 16.15
N LEU A 169 11.93 -4.91 15.72
CA LEU A 169 12.18 -3.55 15.23
C LEU A 169 12.23 -2.52 16.36
N SER A 170 13.20 -1.60 16.30
CA SER A 170 13.32 -0.52 17.28
C SER A 170 12.26 0.56 17.07
N ASN A 171 11.85 0.85 15.83
CA ASN A 171 10.77 1.78 15.53
C ASN A 171 9.45 1.02 15.34
N LYS A 172 8.73 0.79 16.43
CA LYS A 172 7.47 0.02 16.44
C LYS A 172 6.31 0.70 15.70
N LYS A 173 6.43 1.97 15.34
CA LYS A 173 5.35 2.71 14.65
C LYS A 173 5.33 2.48 13.14
N ILE A 174 6.34 1.82 12.58
CA ILE A 174 6.41 1.56 11.15
C ILE A 174 5.51 0.40 10.69
N ILE A 175 5.08 -0.47 11.62
CA ILE A 175 4.20 -1.59 11.28
C ILE A 175 2.74 -1.13 11.29
N ASN A 176 2.08 -1.35 10.16
CA ASN A 176 0.68 -1.04 9.94
C ASN A 176 -0.04 -2.29 9.45
N ILE A 177 -1.23 -2.56 9.95
CA ILE A 177 -2.12 -3.59 9.42
C ILE A 177 -3.13 -2.93 8.48
N ASN A 178 -3.31 -3.50 7.29
CA ASN A 178 -4.34 -3.12 6.35
C ASN A 178 -5.41 -4.21 6.26
N THR A 179 -6.64 -3.84 6.56
CA THR A 179 -7.79 -4.73 6.62
C THR A 179 -8.82 -4.33 5.57
N LEU A 180 -9.21 -5.24 4.70
CA LEU A 180 -10.35 -5.04 3.81
C LEU A 180 -11.65 -5.16 4.61
N VAL A 181 -12.53 -4.19 4.43
CA VAL A 181 -13.91 -4.25 4.90
C VAL A 181 -14.75 -4.87 3.79
N MET A 182 -15.33 -6.03 4.07
CA MET A 182 -16.09 -6.78 3.09
C MET A 182 -17.15 -7.66 3.75
N LYS A 183 -18.24 -7.85 3.05
CA LYS A 183 -19.36 -8.67 3.49
C LYS A 183 -18.90 -10.10 3.80
N ASP A 184 -19.55 -10.72 4.75
CA ASP A 184 -19.27 -12.07 5.26
C ASP A 184 -17.95 -12.23 6.05
N TYR A 185 -17.18 -11.13 6.25
CA TYR A 185 -15.92 -11.11 6.99
C TYR A 185 -15.92 -9.95 8.01
N ILE A 186 -15.18 -8.88 7.74
CA ILE A 186 -15.28 -7.64 8.53
C ILE A 186 -16.27 -6.72 7.80
N GLU A 187 -17.53 -6.73 8.22
CA GLU A 187 -18.59 -6.08 7.46
C GLU A 187 -19.29 -4.92 8.19
N ASP A 188 -19.08 -4.82 9.48
CA ASP A 188 -19.77 -3.84 10.34
C ASP A 188 -18.85 -3.29 11.44
N LEU A 189 -19.41 -2.43 12.28
CA LEU A 189 -18.68 -1.79 13.38
C LEU A 189 -18.23 -2.81 14.44
N ASP A 190 -18.97 -3.89 14.67
CA ASP A 190 -18.59 -4.93 15.63
C ASP A 190 -17.36 -5.70 15.13
N GLY A 191 -17.35 -6.10 13.87
CA GLY A 191 -16.18 -6.70 13.23
C GLY A 191 -14.95 -5.77 13.24
N ILE A 192 -15.15 -4.49 12.99
CA ILE A 192 -14.09 -3.46 13.08
C ILE A 192 -13.51 -3.40 14.49
N LYS A 193 -14.36 -3.37 15.53
CA LYS A 193 -13.91 -3.34 16.93
C LYS A 193 -13.10 -4.58 17.29
N LYS A 194 -13.57 -5.78 16.93
CA LYS A 194 -12.82 -7.04 17.15
C LYS A 194 -11.45 -7.03 16.45
N MET A 195 -11.40 -6.48 15.23
CA MET A 195 -10.12 -6.31 14.53
C MET A 195 -9.19 -5.33 15.25
N LEU A 196 -9.73 -4.25 15.82
CA LEU A 196 -8.96 -3.29 16.59
C LEU A 196 -8.49 -3.83 17.94
N ASP A 197 -9.29 -4.68 18.62
CA ASP A 197 -8.86 -5.40 19.82
C ASP A 197 -7.66 -6.30 19.49
N TYR A 198 -7.75 -7.08 18.42
CA TYR A 198 -6.64 -7.88 17.90
C TYR A 198 -5.38 -7.03 17.63
N VAL A 199 -5.52 -5.89 16.94
CA VAL A 199 -4.40 -4.97 16.66
C VAL A 199 -3.79 -4.44 17.96
N GLY A 200 -4.62 -4.14 18.96
CA GLY A 200 -4.17 -3.73 20.28
C GLY A 200 -3.34 -4.81 21.00
N GLU A 201 -3.76 -6.07 20.89
CA GLU A 201 -3.05 -7.23 21.46
C GLU A 201 -1.68 -7.48 20.80
N THR A 202 -1.57 -7.26 19.48
CA THR A 202 -0.30 -7.39 18.75
C THR A 202 0.66 -6.22 19.00
N GLY A 203 0.20 -5.15 19.62
CA GLY A 203 1.00 -3.95 19.85
C GLY A 203 1.24 -3.08 18.61
N VAL A 204 0.62 -3.40 17.48
CA VAL A 204 0.73 -2.63 16.25
C VAL A 204 0.09 -1.24 16.44
N TYR A 205 0.76 -0.21 15.89
CA TYR A 205 0.36 1.18 16.14
C TYR A 205 -0.86 1.62 15.33
N LYS A 206 -1.00 1.14 14.10
CA LYS A 206 -2.01 1.61 13.16
C LYS A 206 -2.74 0.45 12.47
N ASN A 207 -4.06 0.58 12.35
CA ASN A 207 -4.85 -0.23 11.43
C ASN A 207 -5.53 0.65 10.38
N GLY A 208 -5.35 0.31 9.11
CA GLY A 208 -6.06 0.89 7.98
C GLY A 208 -7.18 -0.02 7.52
N PHE A 209 -8.43 0.46 7.58
CA PHE A 209 -9.58 -0.21 6.98
C PHE A 209 -9.78 0.28 5.56
N VAL A 210 -9.79 -0.63 4.60
CA VAL A 210 -9.83 -0.30 3.17
C VAL A 210 -11.08 -0.92 2.54
N SER A 211 -11.81 -0.14 1.75
CA SER A 211 -12.93 -0.67 0.96
C SER A 211 -12.43 -1.53 -0.20
N LEU A 212 -13.23 -2.53 -0.59
CA LEU A 212 -12.96 -3.29 -1.81
C LEU A 212 -13.00 -2.38 -3.05
N MET A 213 -12.10 -2.62 -3.99
CA MET A 213 -12.21 -2.11 -5.34
C MET A 213 -13.07 -3.06 -6.16
N LYS A 214 -14.13 -2.58 -6.80
CA LYS A 214 -15.09 -3.38 -7.60
C LYS A 214 -14.48 -3.86 -8.93
N CYS A 215 -13.33 -4.53 -8.87
CA CYS A 215 -12.57 -4.95 -10.05
C CYS A 215 -12.97 -6.32 -10.63
N ASN A 216 -13.66 -7.15 -9.85
CA ASN A 216 -14.15 -8.46 -10.26
C ASN A 216 -15.50 -8.77 -9.60
N ASP A 217 -16.12 -9.90 -9.93
CA ASP A 217 -17.46 -10.24 -9.45
C ASP A 217 -17.49 -10.46 -7.95
N PHE A 218 -16.48 -11.13 -7.36
CA PHE A 218 -16.36 -11.28 -5.92
C PHE A 218 -16.34 -9.91 -5.22
N SER A 219 -15.49 -8.99 -5.68
CA SER A 219 -15.36 -7.67 -5.05
C SER A 219 -16.59 -6.79 -5.22
N LYS A 220 -17.41 -7.00 -6.27
CA LYS A 220 -18.71 -6.34 -6.43
C LYS A 220 -19.75 -6.87 -5.45
N GLU A 221 -19.81 -8.20 -5.30
CA GLU A 221 -20.77 -8.87 -4.43
C GLU A 221 -20.52 -8.59 -2.94
N HIS A 222 -19.23 -8.57 -2.53
CA HIS A 222 -18.84 -8.39 -1.12
C HIS A 222 -18.51 -6.92 -0.77
N PHE A 223 -18.81 -5.97 -1.65
CA PHE A 223 -18.55 -4.56 -1.41
C PHE A 223 -19.45 -3.98 -0.30
N ILE A 224 -18.81 -3.27 0.66
CA ILE A 224 -19.46 -2.48 1.70
C ILE A 224 -19.27 -1.00 1.41
N ASN A 225 -20.34 -0.21 1.49
CA ASN A 225 -20.26 1.23 1.41
C ASN A 225 -19.78 1.80 2.76
N PHE A 226 -18.66 2.49 2.77
CA PHE A 226 -18.12 3.05 4.02
C PHE A 226 -18.98 4.15 4.64
N ASN A 227 -19.91 4.76 3.91
CA ASN A 227 -20.88 5.65 4.53
C ASN A 227 -21.73 4.92 5.57
N ASP A 228 -22.03 3.63 5.36
CA ASP A 228 -22.78 2.83 6.33
C ASP A 228 -21.95 2.58 7.60
N ILE A 229 -20.62 2.46 7.47
CA ILE A 229 -19.70 2.40 8.61
C ILE A 229 -19.60 3.74 9.32
N PHE A 230 -19.35 4.84 8.57
CA PHE A 230 -19.18 6.18 9.16
C PHE A 230 -20.40 6.67 9.91
N ASN A 231 -21.61 6.38 9.42
CA ASN A 231 -22.86 6.77 10.06
C ASN A 231 -23.10 6.03 11.40
N ASN A 232 -22.38 4.93 11.64
CA ASN A 232 -22.53 4.09 12.83
C ASN A 232 -21.31 4.16 13.78
N LEU A 233 -20.29 4.99 13.48
CA LEU A 233 -19.16 5.18 14.38
C LEU A 233 -19.65 5.77 15.70
N ASP A 234 -19.21 5.17 16.81
CA ASP A 234 -19.55 5.60 18.17
C ASP A 234 -18.46 6.49 18.80
N ASP A 235 -18.69 6.94 20.02
CA ASP A 235 -17.80 7.84 20.78
C ASP A 235 -16.38 7.25 21.05
N ASN A 236 -16.14 5.99 20.69
CA ASN A 236 -14.81 5.38 20.81
C ASN A 236 -13.90 5.76 19.65
N PHE A 237 -14.44 6.40 18.61
CA PHE A 237 -13.72 6.87 17.44
C PHE A 237 -13.75 8.40 17.42
N LEU A 238 -12.64 9.01 17.80
CA LEU A 238 -12.49 10.46 17.75
C LEU A 238 -11.82 10.84 16.43
N LEU A 239 -12.54 11.57 15.58
CA LEU A 239 -11.97 12.11 14.35
C LEU A 239 -10.74 12.95 14.69
N SER A 240 -9.57 12.51 14.27
CA SER A 240 -8.38 13.34 14.35
C SER A 240 -8.47 14.43 13.26
N ASN A 241 -7.63 15.46 13.31
CA ASN A 241 -7.67 16.65 12.44
C ASN A 241 -7.49 16.36 10.92
N ARG A 242 -7.70 15.11 10.46
CA ARG A 242 -7.45 14.70 9.08
C ARG A 242 -8.63 13.92 8.54
N PHE A 243 -9.48 14.65 7.81
CA PHE A 243 -10.52 14.07 6.99
C PHE A 243 -10.34 14.60 5.57
N PHE A 244 -10.24 13.70 4.60
CA PHE A 244 -10.00 14.03 3.20
C PHE A 244 -11.11 13.46 2.34
N ALA A 245 -11.79 14.34 1.60
CA ALA A 245 -12.68 13.93 0.51
C ALA A 245 -11.95 14.12 -0.82
N GLY A 246 -12.12 13.16 -1.73
CA GLY A 246 -11.56 13.27 -3.07
C GLY A 246 -12.28 14.37 -3.86
N GLU A 247 -11.52 15.34 -4.36
CA GLU A 247 -12.08 16.46 -5.15
C GLU A 247 -12.68 16.00 -6.49
N TYR A 248 -12.18 14.90 -7.04
CA TYR A 248 -12.55 14.37 -8.36
C TYR A 248 -12.98 12.90 -8.34
N CYS A 249 -13.10 12.33 -7.17
CA CYS A 249 -13.60 10.98 -6.95
C CYS A 249 -14.41 10.98 -5.65
N GLU A 250 -15.29 10.01 -5.49
CA GLU A 250 -16.06 9.82 -4.26
C GLU A 250 -15.24 9.14 -3.14
N CYS A 251 -13.90 9.13 -3.27
CA CYS A 251 -13.02 8.54 -2.27
C CYS A 251 -12.97 9.43 -1.03
N ILE A 252 -13.10 8.81 0.13
CA ILE A 252 -13.04 9.48 1.42
C ILE A 252 -11.99 8.79 2.27
N ASP A 253 -11.11 9.56 2.88
CA ASP A 253 -10.16 9.07 3.88
C ASP A 253 -10.41 9.76 5.21
N GLY A 254 -10.54 8.98 6.27
CA GLY A 254 -10.70 9.48 7.62
C GLY A 254 -9.65 8.88 8.55
N ILE A 255 -9.00 9.72 9.35
CA ILE A 255 -8.06 9.28 10.38
C ILE A 255 -8.70 9.54 11.73
N TYR A 256 -8.75 8.50 12.55
CA TYR A 256 -9.35 8.52 13.88
C TYR A 256 -8.34 8.08 14.94
N ALA A 257 -8.40 8.71 16.10
CA ALA A 257 -7.89 8.12 17.32
C ALA A 257 -8.96 7.17 17.88
N SER A 258 -8.55 6.02 18.37
CA SER A 258 -9.46 5.03 18.94
C SER A 258 -8.93 4.56 20.29
N LYS A 259 -9.84 4.23 21.21
CA LYS A 259 -9.47 3.58 22.47
C LYS A 259 -8.94 2.15 22.27
N TYR A 260 -9.22 1.52 21.15
CA TYR A 260 -8.81 0.15 20.84
C TYR A 260 -7.40 0.10 20.24
N ALA A 261 -7.06 1.04 19.36
CA ALA A 261 -5.75 1.16 18.76
C ALA A 261 -5.35 2.64 18.69
N LYS A 262 -4.05 2.93 18.63
CA LYS A 262 -3.56 4.31 18.69
C LYS A 262 -3.97 5.13 17.48
N LEU A 263 -4.04 4.51 16.29
CA LEU A 263 -4.42 5.17 15.05
C LEU A 263 -5.27 4.23 14.18
N VAL A 264 -6.41 4.72 13.77
CA VAL A 264 -7.33 4.04 12.85
C VAL A 264 -7.52 4.90 11.62
N GLU A 265 -7.35 4.30 10.46
CA GLU A 265 -7.52 4.98 9.19
C GLU A 265 -8.55 4.25 8.33
N PHE A 266 -9.50 4.99 7.77
CA PHE A 266 -10.50 4.46 6.87
C PHE A 266 -10.25 4.99 5.46
N TYR A 267 -9.97 4.09 4.53
CA TYR A 267 -9.82 4.38 3.11
C TYR A 267 -11.09 3.95 2.35
N ALA A 268 -12.03 4.84 2.25
CA ALA A 268 -13.23 4.61 1.47
C ALA A 268 -12.96 4.87 0.00
N ARG A 269 -12.51 3.86 -0.71
CA ARG A 269 -12.42 3.91 -2.18
C ARG A 269 -13.78 3.68 -2.78
N MET A 270 -14.58 4.71 -2.86
CA MET A 270 -15.92 4.71 -3.43
C MET A 270 -15.87 4.67 -4.96
N VAL A 271 -15.28 3.63 -5.52
CA VAL A 271 -14.99 3.63 -6.95
C VAL A 271 -16.04 2.89 -7.74
N LYS A 272 -16.80 3.63 -8.49
CA LYS A 272 -17.03 3.33 -9.90
C LYS A 272 -15.72 3.60 -10.61
N ASP A 273 -15.16 2.62 -11.34
CA ASP A 273 -13.97 2.75 -12.17
C ASP A 273 -13.21 4.05 -11.96
N CYS A 274 -12.06 4.00 -11.30
CA CYS A 274 -11.30 5.21 -11.10
C CYS A 274 -10.81 5.71 -12.47
N SER A 275 -11.72 6.24 -13.25
CA SER A 275 -11.46 6.96 -14.49
C SER A 275 -10.81 8.31 -14.20
N CYS A 276 -10.22 8.43 -12.98
CA CYS A 276 -9.47 9.62 -12.60
C CYS A 276 -8.44 9.88 -13.69
N PRO A 277 -8.56 10.97 -14.46
CA PRO A 277 -7.66 11.26 -15.59
C PRO A 277 -6.25 11.62 -15.09
N TYR A 278 -6.09 11.79 -13.78
CA TYR A 278 -4.87 12.27 -13.17
C TYR A 278 -3.95 11.13 -12.78
N THR A 279 -2.66 11.40 -12.93
CA THR A 279 -1.60 10.56 -12.37
C THR A 279 -1.32 11.02 -10.93
N THR A 280 -1.50 10.13 -9.98
CA THR A 280 -1.13 10.36 -8.57
C THR A 280 0.09 9.57 -8.17
N GLN A 281 0.48 8.60 -9.00
CA GLN A 281 1.56 7.66 -8.73
C GLN A 281 2.11 7.11 -10.04
N LEU A 282 3.39 6.77 -10.04
CA LEU A 282 4.02 5.99 -11.10
C LEU A 282 4.13 4.53 -10.68
N VAL A 283 4.20 3.63 -11.65
CA VAL A 283 4.45 2.21 -11.38
C VAL A 283 5.62 1.74 -12.23
N TYR A 284 6.66 1.23 -11.58
CA TYR A 284 7.70 0.43 -12.18
C TYR A 284 7.24 -1.03 -12.16
N THR A 285 7.05 -1.59 -13.32
CA THR A 285 6.48 -2.94 -13.47
C THR A 285 7.57 -4.01 -13.39
N SER A 286 7.18 -5.24 -13.06
CA SER A 286 8.11 -6.38 -12.98
C SER A 286 8.77 -6.75 -14.33
N ASP A 287 8.22 -6.27 -15.44
CA ASP A 287 8.78 -6.36 -16.80
C ASP A 287 9.55 -5.08 -17.22
N ASN A 288 10.00 -4.31 -16.24
CA ASN A 288 10.88 -3.15 -16.39
C ASN A 288 10.31 -2.01 -17.25
N LYS A 289 9.07 -1.66 -17.06
CA LYS A 289 8.42 -0.50 -17.68
C LYS A 289 7.99 0.51 -16.63
N VAL A 290 7.87 1.76 -17.01
CA VAL A 290 7.25 2.79 -16.18
C VAL A 290 5.89 3.16 -16.75
N THR A 291 4.86 3.14 -15.88
CA THR A 291 3.50 3.51 -16.25
C THR A 291 2.97 4.65 -15.38
N ALA A 292 2.03 5.41 -15.92
CA ALA A 292 1.35 6.52 -15.20
C ALA A 292 0.26 6.01 -14.24
N GLY A 293 0.56 4.97 -13.45
CA GLY A 293 -0.37 4.31 -12.54
C GLY A 293 -0.62 2.85 -12.94
N PHE A 294 -1.28 2.10 -12.05
CA PHE A 294 -1.62 0.69 -12.30
C PHE A 294 -2.54 0.55 -13.52
N GLY A 295 -2.12 -0.27 -14.50
CA GLY A 295 -2.89 -0.53 -15.72
C GLY A 295 -3.09 0.65 -16.66
N LYS A 296 -2.33 1.75 -16.47
CA LYS A 296 -2.44 2.98 -17.28
C LYS A 296 -1.35 3.07 -18.37
N LYS A 297 -1.30 4.25 -19.02
CA LYS A 297 -0.35 4.59 -20.10
C LYS A 297 1.09 4.25 -19.73
N VAL A 298 1.79 3.55 -20.60
CA VAL A 298 3.23 3.30 -20.49
C VAL A 298 3.97 4.59 -20.86
N LEU A 299 4.84 5.04 -19.96
CA LEU A 299 5.66 6.24 -20.14
C LEU A 299 7.06 5.89 -20.64
N LEU A 300 7.61 4.76 -20.21
CA LEU A 300 8.93 4.29 -20.61
C LEU A 300 8.90 2.77 -20.78
N LYS A 301 9.31 2.26 -21.96
CA LYS A 301 9.38 0.81 -22.28
C LYS A 301 10.81 0.31 -22.33
N ASP A 302 11.68 1.10 -22.98
CA ASP A 302 13.06 0.75 -23.26
C ASP A 302 13.96 1.62 -22.38
N ILE A 303 14.20 1.15 -21.15
CA ILE A 303 15.08 1.84 -20.22
C ILE A 303 16.52 1.63 -20.71
N PRO A 304 17.31 2.68 -20.89
CA PRO A 304 18.69 2.56 -21.35
C PRO A 304 19.47 1.62 -20.45
N ARG A 305 20.09 0.60 -21.04
CA ARG A 305 21.11 -0.20 -20.35
C ARG A 305 22.43 0.55 -20.48
N LYS A 306 22.99 0.98 -19.36
CA LYS A 306 24.34 1.53 -19.33
C LYS A 306 25.37 0.43 -19.52
#